data_78ec793c81f5e381b092ad7ffebee53b
#
_entry.id   78ec793c81f5e381b092ad7ffebee53b
#
_cell.length_a   1.000
_cell.length_b   1.000
_cell.length_c   1.000
_cell.angle_alpha   90.00
_cell.angle_beta   90.00
_cell.angle_gamma   90.00
#
_symmetry.space_group_name_H-M   'P 1'
#
loop_
_entity.id
_entity.type
_entity.pdbx_description
1 polymer ?
#
loop_
_entity_poly.entity_id
_entity_poly.type
_entity_poly.pdbx_seq_one_letter_code
_entity_poly.pdbx_strand_id
1 'polypeptide(L)' 'NGKILGYIITESNGNALSQRFTGKIVGRYNKVTDEVFTFEGRYIGKGKSLLTTLI' A
#
# COMPACT_ATOMS: atom_id res chain seq x y z
N ASN A 1 4.17 -18.83 -6.40
CA ASN A 1 3.84 -19.20 -7.70
C ASN A 1 2.34 -19.12 -7.95
N GLY A 2 1.88 -17.95 -8.29
CA GLY A 2 0.50 -17.71 -8.62
C GLY A 2 -0.40 -17.47 -7.44
N LYS A 3 0.11 -17.46 -6.25
CA LYS A 3 -0.68 -17.21 -5.07
C LYS A 3 -0.89 -15.72 -4.90
N ILE A 4 -2.17 -15.30 -4.79
CA ILE A 4 -2.50 -13.90 -4.57
C ILE A 4 -2.42 -13.61 -3.08
N LEU A 5 -1.50 -12.73 -2.70
CA LEU A 5 -1.35 -12.33 -1.31
C LEU A 5 -2.18 -11.09 -1.00
N GLY A 6 -2.41 -10.24 -2.00
CA GLY A 6 -3.17 -9.03 -1.82
C GLY A 6 -3.19 -8.18 -3.06
N TYR A 7 -3.62 -6.94 -2.91
CA TYR A 7 -3.84 -6.02 -4.02
C TYR A 7 -3.28 -4.64 -3.70
N ILE A 8 -2.90 -3.93 -4.75
CA ILE A 8 -2.59 -2.50 -4.65
C ILE A 8 -3.72 -1.77 -5.37
N ILE A 9 -4.44 -0.93 -4.66
CA ILE A 9 -5.55 -0.17 -5.20
C ILE A 9 -5.11 1.27 -5.37
N THR A 10 -5.06 1.73 -6.62
CA THR A 10 -4.66 3.10 -6.92
C THR A 10 -5.90 3.95 -7.10
N GLU A 11 -5.95 5.08 -6.39
CA GLU A 11 -7.05 6.02 -6.48
C GLU A 11 -6.81 7.02 -7.61
N SER A 12 -7.87 7.71 -8.02
CA SER A 12 -7.80 8.64 -9.13
C SER A 12 -6.83 9.81 -8.88
N ASN A 13 -6.61 10.16 -7.63
CA ASN A 13 -5.67 11.23 -7.27
C ASN A 13 -4.22 10.76 -7.20
N GLY A 14 -3.96 9.47 -7.47
CA GLY A 14 -2.62 8.91 -7.45
C GLY A 14 -2.22 8.27 -6.14
N ASN A 15 -2.99 8.48 -5.08
CA ASN A 15 -2.75 7.76 -3.83
C ASN A 15 -3.10 6.29 -4.01
N ALA A 16 -2.59 5.45 -3.13
CA ALA A 16 -2.83 4.03 -3.24
C ALA A 16 -2.96 3.39 -1.86
N LEU A 17 -3.57 2.21 -1.87
CA LEU A 17 -3.71 1.39 -0.66
C LEU A 17 -3.19 0.00 -0.97
N SER A 18 -2.59 -0.65 0.02
CA SER A 18 -2.31 -2.07 -0.09
C SER A 18 -3.29 -2.84 0.80
N GLN A 19 -3.88 -3.87 0.23
CA GLN A 19 -4.94 -4.63 0.87
C GLN A 19 -4.63 -6.11 0.76
N ARG A 20 -4.71 -6.82 1.87
CA ARG A 20 -4.48 -8.26 1.86
C ARG A 20 -5.64 -8.98 1.20
N PHE A 21 -5.37 -10.20 0.77
CA PHE A 21 -6.36 -11.05 0.14
C PHE A 21 -7.65 -11.17 0.97
N THR A 22 -7.51 -11.12 2.30
CA THR A 22 -8.67 -11.20 3.21
C THR A 22 -9.49 -9.92 3.26
N GLY A 23 -9.04 -8.86 2.60
CA GLY A 23 -9.73 -7.57 2.60
C GLY A 23 -9.17 -6.56 3.59
N LYS A 24 -8.20 -6.96 4.38
CA LYS A 24 -7.63 -6.05 5.38
C LYS A 24 -6.64 -5.08 4.73
N ILE A 25 -6.83 -3.80 4.96
CA ILE A 25 -5.91 -2.78 4.48
C ILE A 25 -4.69 -2.76 5.41
N VAL A 26 -3.50 -2.85 4.81
CA VAL A 26 -2.25 -2.92 5.58
C VAL A 26 -1.31 -1.77 5.31
N GLY A 27 -1.58 -0.95 4.29
CA GLY A 27 -0.71 0.18 4.02
C GLY A 27 -1.37 1.24 3.18
N ARG A 28 -0.74 2.43 3.17
CA ARG A 28 -1.20 3.58 2.41
C ARG A 28 -0.02 4.26 1.74
N TYR A 29 -0.27 4.82 0.56
CA TYR A 29 0.72 5.57 -0.17
C TYR A 29 0.17 6.96 -0.49
N ASN A 30 0.96 7.99 -0.19
CA ASN A 30 0.61 9.36 -0.51
C ASN A 30 1.49 9.82 -1.68
N LYS A 31 0.87 10.04 -2.83
CA LYS A 31 1.61 10.43 -4.02
C LYS A 31 2.23 11.83 -3.90
N VAL A 32 1.56 12.73 -3.19
CA VAL A 32 2.04 14.11 -3.07
C VAL A 32 3.41 14.16 -2.40
N THR A 33 3.59 13.36 -1.36
CA THR A 33 4.84 13.32 -0.61
C THR A 33 5.70 12.10 -0.96
N ASP A 34 5.17 11.20 -1.80
CA ASP A 34 5.84 9.94 -2.17
C ASP A 34 6.15 9.08 -0.96
N GLU A 35 5.28 9.11 0.04
CA GLU A 35 5.50 8.43 1.30
C GLU A 35 4.56 7.25 1.47
N VAL A 36 5.07 6.20 2.11
CA VAL A 36 4.31 4.98 2.41
C VAL A 36 4.19 4.83 3.92
N PHE A 37 2.98 4.52 4.35
CA PHE A 37 2.67 4.34 5.78
C PHE A 37 1.96 3.01 5.99
N THR A 38 2.12 2.44 7.19
CA THR A 38 1.30 1.30 7.57
C THR A 38 -0.14 1.78 7.80
N PHE A 39 -1.06 0.82 7.91
CA PHE A 39 -2.45 1.15 8.22
C PHE A 39 -2.57 1.96 9.52
N GLU A 40 -1.67 1.74 10.45
CA GLU A 40 -1.66 2.43 11.74
C GLU A 40 -1.10 3.84 11.67
N GLY A 41 -0.54 4.21 10.51
CA GLY A 41 0.03 5.53 10.32
C GLY A 41 1.52 5.62 10.50
N ARG A 42 2.21 4.48 10.66
CA ARG A 42 3.65 4.47 10.84
C ARG A 42 4.36 4.68 9.50
N TYR A 43 5.25 5.64 9.44
CA TYR A 43 6.03 5.90 8.25
C TYR A 43 6.99 4.74 7.97
N ILE A 44 7.03 4.28 6.72
CA ILE A 44 7.90 3.19 6.30
C ILE A 44 9.04 3.68 5.44
N GLY A 45 8.74 4.55 4.48
CA GLY A 45 9.73 5.03 3.54
C GLY A 45 9.07 5.68 2.34
N LYS A 46 9.84 5.90 1.29
CA LYS A 46 9.36 6.52 0.06
C LYS A 46 9.30 5.50 -1.06
N GLY A 47 8.36 5.73 -1.98
CA GLY A 47 8.23 4.89 -3.15
C GLY A 47 7.06 3.92 -3.05
N LYS A 48 6.16 3.99 -4.04
CA LYS A 48 4.94 3.19 -4.06
C LYS A 48 5.22 1.69 -3.96
N SER A 49 6.37 1.25 -4.46
CA SER A 49 6.71 -0.18 -4.44
C SER A 49 6.80 -0.75 -3.02
N LEU A 50 7.00 0.10 -2.02
CA LEU A 50 7.03 -0.38 -0.63
C LEU A 50 5.70 -0.96 -0.20
N LEU A 51 4.59 -0.60 -0.86
CA LEU A 51 3.29 -1.17 -0.54
C LEU A 51 3.28 -2.68 -0.71
N THR A 52 4.05 -3.20 -1.65
CA THR A 52 4.08 -4.64 -1.88
C THR A 52 4.73 -5.41 -0.73
N THR A 53 5.55 -4.74 0.07
CA THR A 53 6.21 -5.40 1.20
C THR A 53 5.27 -5.58 2.38
N LEU A 54 4.12 -4.92 2.36
CA LEU A 54 3.15 -4.96 3.45
C LEU A 54 2.09 -6.04 3.26
N ILE A 55 2.00 -6.57 2.07
CA ILE A 55 0.98 -7.60 1.77
C ILE A 55 1.38 -8.96 2.30
#